data_314d83491edbcbdb777afe2b71cb6cea
#
_entry.id   314d83491edbcbdb777afe2b71cb6cea
#
_cell.length_a   1.000
_cell.length_b   1.000
_cell.length_c   1.000
_cell.angle_alpha   90.00
_cell.angle_beta   90.00
_cell.angle_gamma   90.00
#
_symmetry.space_group_name_H-M   'P 1'
#
loop_
_entity.id
_entity.type
_entity.pdbx_description
1 polymer ?
#
loop_
_entity_poly.entity_id
_entity_poly.type
_entity_poly.pdbx_seq_one_letter_code
_entity_poly.pdbx_strand_id
1 'polypeptide(L)'
;PVFNEDPNFVTCAGLPYQYNAAVSDANLDSLHFEFGVPYDHFPLGTYNPPSNPAPIPFNNGFSYLNPTPGPAVNASNVAAALDPGNGNLTFNSFTIGNYALKIVVKAYRSGVLVSETEREIQLVLQPCNSSNFPPTIAPPFVGGTSYELTVNAGELINFDLLVTDPDTQMNGSAQNITLEGNLPCTIGPCPSLNVGLPFTAAAQIQAQFSWQTTCDHILDGQGQAQAQKTYHFVFKASDDVCPIPQVQYTTITIHVLNSGIIAAPEIACIQTNNANELTINWPSINSGSTSGFTAFQLYSLQNGLLYDTLNVNATNMTIPPIWNSHDFYIAVASGCGGSFLSYSDTVKNILLTLNNPNNGTAVLNWNKPKTIPSPLYSSHYYIYREYPTNFFNFLDSVPYNQTSYIDTIDLCNEYLRYRVNLKTSTCNFNSNRPGDSLTDMMTPFIPVLSSVGFDTSTQQLQVQWNVNAAPDTYGYVIYTFDVNGFLIELDTVYGQNNTSYLHNVAFDNGPYTYTVAAFDSCFTTSNPPSFQTSAKANLHTSIHASYLIDMCPQRVDLNWSKYGGNTVLDYEIWSKNNNTWTLLSSTTDTNASINLLKNESYCLYIKANLQNGFSAFSNPLCFVMPQPT
;
A
#
# COMPACT_ATOMS: atom_id res chain seq x y z
N PRO A 1 -3.89 -20.37 -48.05
CA PRO A 1 -4.51 -19.09 -48.38
C PRO A 1 -5.64 -19.26 -49.44
N VAL A 2 -6.68 -18.41 -49.35
CA VAL A 2 -7.82 -18.39 -50.30
C VAL A 2 -8.02 -16.96 -50.78
N PHE A 3 -8.14 -16.81 -52.09
CA PHE A 3 -8.44 -15.55 -52.75
C PHE A 3 -9.95 -15.32 -52.73
N ASN A 4 -10.42 -14.17 -52.28
CA ASN A 4 -11.85 -13.87 -52.14
C ASN A 4 -12.40 -12.89 -53.18
N GLU A 5 -11.53 -12.20 -53.96
CA GLU A 5 -11.93 -11.28 -55.01
C GLU A 5 -11.72 -11.89 -56.39
N ASP A 6 -12.45 -11.37 -57.42
CA ASP A 6 -12.34 -11.82 -58.79
C ASP A 6 -10.97 -11.52 -59.42
N PRO A 7 -10.44 -12.44 -60.25
CA PRO A 7 -9.15 -12.29 -60.91
C PRO A 7 -9.18 -11.39 -62.18
N ASN A 8 -10.36 -11.02 -62.65
CA ASN A 8 -10.53 -10.28 -63.89
C ASN A 8 -11.07 -8.88 -63.59
N PHE A 9 -10.41 -7.88 -64.07
CA PHE A 9 -10.91 -6.51 -63.96
C PHE A 9 -10.64 -5.67 -65.19
N VAL A 10 -11.60 -4.81 -65.48
CA VAL A 10 -11.54 -3.80 -66.51
C VAL A 10 -11.51 -2.43 -65.86
N THR A 11 -10.54 -1.59 -66.21
CA THR A 11 -10.42 -0.26 -65.64
C THR A 11 -10.02 0.78 -66.68
N CYS A 12 -10.09 2.06 -66.32
CA CYS A 12 -9.83 3.18 -67.21
C CYS A 12 -8.36 3.49 -67.28
N ALA A 13 -7.84 3.71 -68.47
CA ALA A 13 -6.49 4.21 -68.67
C ALA A 13 -6.38 5.67 -68.17
N GLY A 14 -5.30 6.01 -67.45
CA GLY A 14 -5.04 7.35 -66.95
C GLY A 14 -5.53 7.63 -65.53
N LEU A 15 -6.26 6.70 -64.92
CA LEU A 15 -6.67 6.82 -63.49
C LEU A 15 -5.78 5.95 -62.59
N PRO A 16 -5.39 6.44 -61.40
CA PRO A 16 -4.76 5.57 -60.39
C PRO A 16 -5.69 4.40 -60.03
N TYR A 17 -5.14 3.22 -59.97
CA TYR A 17 -5.90 2.01 -59.66
C TYR A 17 -5.28 1.28 -58.47
N GLN A 18 -6.15 0.76 -57.62
CA GLN A 18 -5.79 -0.10 -56.52
C GLN A 18 -6.63 -1.37 -56.56
N TYR A 19 -5.98 -2.48 -56.37
CA TYR A 19 -6.64 -3.81 -56.28
C TYR A 19 -6.08 -4.57 -55.07
N ASN A 20 -6.93 -5.30 -54.42
CA ASN A 20 -6.55 -6.29 -53.40
C ASN A 20 -7.33 -7.56 -53.59
N ALA A 21 -6.65 -8.68 -53.66
CA ALA A 21 -7.26 -9.99 -53.85
C ALA A 21 -8.02 -10.53 -52.62
N ALA A 22 -8.04 -9.76 -51.53
CA ALA A 22 -8.69 -10.05 -50.25
C ALA A 22 -8.39 -11.47 -49.75
N VAL A 23 -7.10 -11.83 -49.72
CA VAL A 23 -6.66 -13.18 -49.37
C VAL A 23 -6.88 -13.44 -47.87
N SER A 24 -7.46 -14.57 -47.54
CA SER A 24 -7.61 -15.06 -46.16
C SER A 24 -6.93 -16.43 -45.98
N ASP A 25 -6.48 -16.68 -44.72
CA ASP A 25 -5.94 -17.99 -44.34
C ASP A 25 -6.70 -18.55 -43.14
N ALA A 26 -7.27 -19.75 -43.28
CA ALA A 26 -8.08 -20.37 -42.22
C ALA A 26 -7.27 -20.81 -41.00
N ASN A 27 -5.98 -21.03 -41.16
CA ASN A 27 -5.06 -21.38 -40.07
C ASN A 27 -4.40 -20.16 -39.43
N LEU A 28 -4.74 -18.96 -39.92
CA LEU A 28 -4.17 -17.68 -39.43
C LEU A 28 -2.66 -17.59 -39.61
N ASP A 29 -2.10 -18.21 -40.62
CA ASP A 29 -0.69 -18.12 -40.96
C ASP A 29 -0.35 -16.71 -41.49
N SER A 30 0.88 -16.26 -41.30
CA SER A 30 1.35 -14.97 -41.80
C SER A 30 1.48 -15.03 -43.33
N LEU A 31 0.85 -14.08 -44.04
CA LEU A 31 0.87 -14.03 -45.51
C LEU A 31 1.94 -13.10 -46.03
N HIS A 32 2.55 -13.50 -47.13
CA HIS A 32 3.50 -12.69 -47.89
C HIS A 32 3.15 -12.73 -49.37
N PHE A 33 3.11 -11.58 -50.01
CA PHE A 33 2.69 -11.37 -51.38
C PHE A 33 3.87 -10.99 -52.28
N GLU A 34 3.95 -11.65 -53.44
CA GLU A 34 4.96 -11.34 -54.46
C GLU A 34 4.40 -11.54 -55.86
N PHE A 35 5.05 -10.87 -56.86
CA PHE A 35 4.72 -11.15 -58.24
C PHE A 35 5.32 -12.47 -58.67
N GLY A 36 4.55 -13.24 -59.48
CA GLY A 36 4.99 -14.45 -60.11
C GLY A 36 5.02 -14.37 -61.63
N VAL A 37 5.60 -15.37 -62.24
CA VAL A 37 5.62 -15.50 -63.71
C VAL A 37 4.30 -16.08 -64.18
N PRO A 38 3.47 -15.37 -64.99
CA PRO A 38 2.23 -15.93 -65.55
C PRO A 38 2.53 -17.07 -66.49
N TYR A 39 1.62 -18.01 -66.57
CA TYR A 39 1.73 -19.18 -67.44
C TYR A 39 0.91 -19.01 -68.71
N ASP A 40 1.36 -19.66 -69.82
CA ASP A 40 0.58 -19.82 -71.02
C ASP A 40 -0.49 -20.89 -70.83
N HIS A 41 -1.49 -20.93 -71.72
CA HIS A 41 -2.54 -21.96 -71.64
C HIS A 41 -1.95 -23.35 -71.88
N PHE A 42 -2.62 -24.36 -71.31
CA PHE A 42 -2.29 -25.76 -71.63
C PHE A 42 -2.75 -26.09 -73.07
N PRO A 43 -1.85 -26.48 -73.97
CA PRO A 43 -2.27 -26.95 -75.28
C PRO A 43 -2.90 -28.32 -75.20
N LEU A 44 -4.19 -28.39 -75.08
CA LEU A 44 -4.99 -29.62 -75.15
C LEU A 44 -4.74 -30.60 -73.97
N GLY A 45 -5.59 -30.55 -72.98
CA GLY A 45 -5.68 -31.61 -71.96
C GLY A 45 -5.79 -31.12 -70.53
N THR A 46 -5.96 -32.07 -69.63
CA THR A 46 -6.06 -31.82 -68.18
C THR A 46 -4.69 -31.57 -67.57
N TYR A 47 -4.56 -30.60 -66.69
CA TYR A 47 -3.35 -30.36 -65.90
C TYR A 47 -2.93 -31.62 -65.14
N ASN A 48 -1.69 -32.03 -65.31
CA ASN A 48 -1.12 -33.17 -64.64
C ASN A 48 0.15 -32.77 -63.86
N PRO A 49 0.08 -32.55 -62.57
CA PRO A 49 1.26 -32.19 -61.79
C PRO A 49 2.36 -33.25 -61.89
N PRO A 50 3.67 -32.87 -61.83
CA PRO A 50 4.24 -31.58 -61.49
C PRO A 50 4.59 -30.67 -62.70
N SER A 51 4.12 -30.97 -63.89
CA SER A 51 4.46 -30.12 -65.06
C SER A 51 3.66 -28.82 -65.06
N ASN A 52 4.34 -27.73 -64.90
CA ASN A 52 3.77 -26.39 -65.09
C ASN A 52 3.68 -26.05 -66.57
N PRO A 53 2.70 -25.23 -67.00
CA PRO A 53 2.68 -24.66 -68.33
C PRO A 53 3.93 -23.83 -68.60
N ALA A 54 4.22 -23.57 -69.88
CA ALA A 54 5.31 -22.69 -70.25
C ALA A 54 5.01 -21.26 -69.76
N PRO A 55 6.03 -20.50 -69.27
CA PRO A 55 5.83 -19.11 -68.93
C PRO A 55 5.40 -18.29 -70.16
N ILE A 56 4.53 -17.30 -69.95
CA ILE A 56 4.18 -16.32 -70.99
C ILE A 56 5.46 -15.54 -71.38
N PRO A 57 5.78 -15.47 -72.70
CA PRO A 57 6.90 -14.63 -73.14
C PRO A 57 6.55 -13.15 -72.95
N PHE A 58 7.40 -12.42 -72.27
CA PHE A 58 7.20 -10.98 -72.06
C PHE A 58 7.64 -10.17 -73.29
N ASN A 59 6.83 -9.19 -73.67
CA ASN A 59 7.22 -8.18 -74.66
C ASN A 59 8.33 -7.26 -74.09
N ASN A 60 9.05 -6.58 -75.00
CA ASN A 60 10.10 -5.65 -74.62
C ASN A 60 9.57 -4.54 -73.67
N GLY A 61 10.21 -4.37 -72.53
CA GLY A 61 9.78 -3.44 -71.46
C GLY A 61 8.92 -4.02 -70.36
N PHE A 62 8.52 -5.32 -70.48
CA PHE A 62 7.75 -6.03 -69.47
C PHE A 62 8.54 -7.17 -68.82
N SER A 63 8.20 -7.51 -67.63
CA SER A 63 8.68 -8.67 -66.87
C SER A 63 7.65 -9.06 -65.81
N TYR A 64 7.85 -10.19 -65.12
CA TYR A 64 6.97 -10.55 -64.01
C TYR A 64 7.03 -9.53 -62.84
N LEU A 65 8.15 -8.79 -62.68
CA LEU A 65 8.28 -7.70 -61.71
C LEU A 65 7.71 -6.36 -62.23
N ASN A 66 7.49 -6.24 -63.53
CA ASN A 66 6.88 -5.09 -64.21
C ASN A 66 5.75 -5.57 -65.13
N PRO A 67 4.66 -6.11 -64.61
CA PRO A 67 3.61 -6.75 -65.40
C PRO A 67 2.68 -5.73 -66.10
N THR A 68 2.67 -4.47 -65.67
CA THR A 68 1.88 -3.38 -66.25
C THR A 68 2.78 -2.37 -67.00
N PRO A 69 2.21 -1.59 -67.94
CA PRO A 69 3.02 -0.56 -68.64
C PRO A 69 3.58 0.47 -67.64
N GLY A 70 4.91 0.49 -67.50
CA GLY A 70 5.66 1.45 -66.68
C GLY A 70 6.11 2.67 -67.47
N PRO A 71 6.97 3.53 -66.85
CA PRO A 71 7.49 4.76 -67.48
C PRO A 71 8.30 4.52 -68.73
N ALA A 72 8.86 3.31 -68.94
CA ALA A 72 9.55 2.93 -70.18
C ALA A 72 8.64 2.84 -71.42
N VAL A 73 7.34 2.57 -71.21
CA VAL A 73 6.33 2.50 -72.27
C VAL A 73 5.68 3.88 -72.50
N ASN A 74 5.35 4.59 -71.45
CA ASN A 74 4.85 5.95 -71.45
C ASN A 74 5.33 6.67 -70.17
N ALA A 75 5.95 7.84 -70.31
CA ALA A 75 6.54 8.57 -69.19
C ALA A 75 5.57 8.97 -68.10
N SER A 76 4.26 9.03 -68.40
CA SER A 76 3.21 9.32 -67.41
C SER A 76 2.72 8.08 -66.65
N ASN A 77 3.14 6.87 -67.03
CA ASN A 77 2.76 5.66 -66.34
C ASN A 77 3.48 5.51 -65.00
N VAL A 78 2.78 4.94 -64.03
CA VAL A 78 3.32 4.44 -62.75
C VAL A 78 3.29 2.94 -62.81
N ALA A 79 4.44 2.28 -62.67
CA ALA A 79 4.57 0.84 -62.70
C ALA A 79 3.76 0.17 -61.56
N ALA A 80 3.35 -1.08 -61.77
CA ALA A 80 2.68 -1.86 -60.72
C ALA A 80 3.61 -2.05 -59.50
N ALA A 81 3.09 -1.77 -58.34
CA ALA A 81 3.69 -2.07 -57.05
C ALA A 81 2.76 -2.96 -56.24
N LEU A 82 3.28 -4.07 -55.69
CA LEU A 82 2.54 -5.01 -54.84
C LEU A 82 3.12 -4.93 -53.43
N ASP A 83 2.28 -4.59 -52.45
CA ASP A 83 2.67 -4.57 -51.03
C ASP A 83 2.83 -6.00 -50.53
N PRO A 84 4.04 -6.39 -50.06
CA PRO A 84 4.29 -7.77 -49.63
C PRO A 84 3.59 -8.15 -48.32
N GLY A 85 3.11 -7.20 -47.52
CA GLY A 85 2.46 -7.44 -46.23
C GLY A 85 0.94 -7.56 -46.34
N ASN A 86 0.27 -6.76 -47.17
CA ASN A 86 -1.18 -6.68 -47.26
C ASN A 86 -1.75 -7.03 -48.63
N GLY A 87 -0.91 -7.25 -49.62
CA GLY A 87 -1.36 -7.66 -50.97
C GLY A 87 -2.00 -6.55 -51.82
N ASN A 88 -1.85 -5.26 -51.43
CA ASN A 88 -2.32 -4.13 -52.22
C ASN A 88 -1.47 -3.98 -53.51
N LEU A 89 -2.13 -4.09 -54.66
CA LEU A 89 -1.57 -3.81 -55.95
C LEU A 89 -1.98 -2.42 -56.38
N THR A 90 -1.01 -1.57 -56.68
CA THR A 90 -1.26 -0.21 -57.15
C THR A 90 -0.53 0.05 -58.47
N PHE A 91 -1.15 0.76 -59.40
CA PHE A 91 -0.53 1.24 -60.65
C PHE A 91 -1.33 2.42 -61.23
N ASN A 92 -0.75 3.11 -62.22
CA ASN A 92 -1.47 4.05 -63.06
C ASN A 92 -0.90 3.92 -64.49
N SER A 93 -1.75 3.66 -65.47
CA SER A 93 -1.29 3.52 -66.84
C SER A 93 -2.18 4.27 -67.83
N PHE A 94 -1.57 5.09 -68.66
CA PHE A 94 -2.17 5.78 -69.81
C PHE A 94 -2.13 4.92 -71.08
N THR A 95 -1.57 3.70 -70.99
CA THR A 95 -1.44 2.79 -72.12
C THR A 95 -2.54 1.74 -72.09
N ILE A 96 -3.45 1.82 -73.07
CA ILE A 96 -4.54 0.86 -73.22
C ILE A 96 -4.01 -0.51 -73.64
N GLY A 97 -4.72 -1.60 -73.28
CA GLY A 97 -4.36 -2.95 -73.63
C GLY A 97 -4.85 -4.00 -72.64
N ASN A 98 -4.52 -5.25 -72.97
CA ASN A 98 -4.80 -6.40 -72.08
C ASN A 98 -3.47 -6.89 -71.50
N TYR A 99 -3.40 -7.03 -70.23
CA TYR A 99 -2.21 -7.43 -69.49
C TYR A 99 -2.52 -8.63 -68.57
N ALA A 100 -1.53 -9.49 -68.43
CA ALA A 100 -1.60 -10.62 -67.51
C ALA A 100 -0.53 -10.42 -66.43
N LEU A 101 -0.92 -10.58 -65.18
CA LEU A 101 0.00 -10.57 -64.04
C LEU A 101 -0.35 -11.76 -63.15
N LYS A 102 0.59 -12.17 -62.29
CA LYS A 102 0.39 -13.24 -61.34
C LYS A 102 0.81 -12.80 -59.95
N ILE A 103 -0.05 -13.06 -58.97
CA ILE A 103 0.26 -12.88 -57.56
C ILE A 103 0.47 -14.25 -56.94
N VAL A 104 1.59 -14.41 -56.25
CA VAL A 104 1.93 -15.57 -55.42
C VAL A 104 1.78 -15.18 -53.98
N VAL A 105 1.05 -16.00 -53.22
CA VAL A 105 0.83 -15.79 -51.80
C VAL A 105 1.44 -16.95 -51.03
N LYS A 106 2.42 -16.63 -50.18
CA LYS A 106 3.12 -17.58 -49.32
C LYS A 106 2.60 -17.46 -47.91
N ALA A 107 2.21 -18.58 -47.27
CA ALA A 107 1.79 -18.66 -45.90
C ALA A 107 2.94 -19.19 -45.01
N TYR A 108 3.22 -18.50 -43.93
CA TYR A 108 4.30 -18.84 -42.98
C TYR A 108 3.72 -19.08 -41.60
N ARG A 109 4.12 -20.20 -40.98
CA ARG A 109 3.82 -20.57 -39.61
C ARG A 109 5.12 -20.55 -38.80
N SER A 110 5.19 -19.67 -37.80
CA SER A 110 6.41 -19.49 -37.01
C SER A 110 7.69 -19.31 -37.86
N GLY A 111 7.57 -18.56 -38.97
CA GLY A 111 8.66 -18.29 -39.89
C GLY A 111 8.99 -19.39 -40.90
N VAL A 112 8.25 -20.52 -40.87
CA VAL A 112 8.41 -21.66 -41.81
C VAL A 112 7.33 -21.58 -42.88
N LEU A 113 7.72 -21.66 -44.15
CA LEU A 113 6.78 -21.72 -45.29
C LEU A 113 5.96 -23.02 -45.20
N VAL A 114 4.63 -22.90 -45.11
CA VAL A 114 3.71 -24.04 -45.01
C VAL A 114 2.80 -24.20 -46.21
N SER A 115 2.56 -23.13 -46.95
CA SER A 115 1.70 -23.16 -48.14
C SER A 115 2.04 -22.07 -49.12
N GLU A 116 1.89 -22.33 -50.40
CA GLU A 116 1.99 -21.37 -51.47
C GLU A 116 0.76 -21.54 -52.39
N THR A 117 0.15 -20.39 -52.73
CA THR A 117 -1.03 -20.37 -53.62
C THR A 117 -0.81 -19.22 -54.61
N GLU A 118 -1.14 -19.43 -55.85
CA GLU A 118 -0.95 -18.47 -56.89
C GLU A 118 -2.22 -18.19 -57.65
N ARG A 119 -2.35 -16.96 -58.18
CA ARG A 119 -3.47 -16.56 -58.99
C ARG A 119 -2.99 -15.66 -60.13
N GLU A 120 -3.42 -16.01 -61.36
CA GLU A 120 -3.27 -15.14 -62.52
C GLU A 120 -4.43 -14.17 -62.59
N ILE A 121 -4.13 -12.96 -63.01
CA ILE A 121 -5.06 -11.84 -63.08
C ILE A 121 -5.00 -11.26 -64.48
N GLN A 122 -6.17 -11.09 -65.07
CA GLN A 122 -6.34 -10.41 -66.37
C GLN A 122 -6.75 -8.96 -66.09
N LEU A 123 -5.92 -8.04 -66.52
CA LEU A 123 -6.14 -6.57 -66.47
C LEU A 123 -6.45 -6.06 -67.87
N VAL A 124 -7.58 -5.40 -68.04
CA VAL A 124 -8.00 -4.75 -69.30
C VAL A 124 -8.06 -3.25 -69.06
N LEU A 125 -7.17 -2.51 -69.73
CA LEU A 125 -7.11 -1.04 -69.71
C LEU A 125 -7.77 -0.47 -70.95
N GLN A 126 -8.87 0.28 -70.74
CA GLN A 126 -9.65 0.86 -71.85
C GLN A 126 -9.72 2.38 -71.73
N PRO A 127 -9.99 3.12 -72.83
CA PRO A 127 -10.27 4.53 -72.78
C PRO A 127 -11.64 4.78 -72.15
N CYS A 128 -11.71 5.67 -71.15
CA CYS A 128 -12.97 6.03 -70.47
C CYS A 128 -13.25 7.53 -70.59
N ASN A 129 -14.43 7.93 -70.13
CA ASN A 129 -14.79 9.32 -69.96
C ASN A 129 -13.93 9.91 -68.82
N SER A 130 -13.18 10.96 -69.10
CA SER A 130 -12.23 11.60 -68.17
C SER A 130 -12.87 12.34 -66.97
N SER A 131 -14.20 12.36 -66.87
CA SER A 131 -14.95 13.08 -65.82
C SER A 131 -15.56 12.15 -64.77
N ASN A 132 -15.32 10.87 -64.81
CA ASN A 132 -15.77 9.92 -63.79
C ASN A 132 -14.56 9.33 -63.06
N PHE A 133 -14.52 9.52 -61.77
CA PHE A 133 -13.48 9.04 -60.85
C PHE A 133 -14.05 7.93 -59.92
N PRO A 134 -13.22 7.02 -59.43
CA PRO A 134 -13.73 6.02 -58.46
C PRO A 134 -14.20 6.66 -57.18
N PRO A 135 -15.23 6.09 -56.51
CA PRO A 135 -15.61 6.50 -55.17
C PRO A 135 -14.42 6.44 -54.22
N THR A 136 -14.40 7.29 -53.21
CA THR A 136 -13.30 7.33 -52.23
C THR A 136 -13.75 6.85 -50.85
N ILE A 137 -12.94 6.00 -50.23
CA ILE A 137 -13.12 5.58 -48.81
C ILE A 137 -12.16 6.43 -47.99
N ALA A 138 -12.72 7.27 -47.09
CA ALA A 138 -11.90 8.15 -46.27
C ALA A 138 -11.10 7.38 -45.20
N PRO A 139 -9.83 7.77 -44.92
CA PRO A 139 -9.06 7.16 -43.83
C PRO A 139 -9.75 7.40 -42.47
N PRO A 140 -10.08 6.33 -41.70
CA PRO A 140 -10.85 6.49 -40.46
C PRO A 140 -10.03 6.87 -39.25
N PHE A 141 -8.69 6.79 -39.29
CA PHE A 141 -7.82 6.95 -38.11
C PHE A 141 -6.94 8.20 -38.18
N VAL A 142 -6.37 8.61 -37.03
CA VAL A 142 -5.43 9.73 -36.89
C VAL A 142 -5.92 11.02 -37.57
N GLY A 143 -7.15 11.45 -37.19
CA GLY A 143 -7.73 12.68 -37.74
C GLY A 143 -8.06 12.60 -39.24
N GLY A 144 -8.32 11.40 -39.79
CA GLY A 144 -8.67 11.20 -41.20
C GLY A 144 -7.46 11.07 -42.14
N THR A 145 -6.31 10.59 -41.63
CA THR A 145 -5.07 10.47 -42.44
C THR A 145 -4.50 9.05 -42.51
N SER A 146 -5.00 8.09 -41.71
CA SER A 146 -4.46 6.73 -41.61
C SER A 146 -5.53 5.65 -41.81
N TYR A 147 -5.15 4.58 -42.48
CA TYR A 147 -5.90 3.30 -42.57
C TYR A 147 -5.36 2.23 -41.63
N GLU A 148 -4.40 2.59 -40.77
CA GLU A 148 -3.77 1.68 -39.82
C GLU A 148 -4.12 2.07 -38.38
N LEU A 149 -4.43 1.07 -37.56
CA LEU A 149 -4.74 1.21 -36.13
C LEU A 149 -3.99 0.15 -35.35
N THR A 150 -3.43 0.54 -34.21
CA THR A 150 -2.85 -0.39 -33.24
C THR A 150 -3.66 -0.37 -31.94
N VAL A 151 -4.08 -1.54 -31.47
CA VAL A 151 -4.86 -1.71 -30.23
C VAL A 151 -4.32 -2.88 -29.42
N ASN A 152 -4.65 -2.91 -28.12
CA ASN A 152 -4.37 -4.09 -27.31
C ASN A 152 -5.51 -5.12 -27.42
N ALA A 153 -5.16 -6.39 -27.28
CA ALA A 153 -6.17 -7.44 -27.16
C ALA A 153 -7.10 -7.16 -25.96
N GLY A 154 -8.40 -7.28 -26.18
CA GLY A 154 -9.44 -6.92 -25.21
C GLY A 154 -10.09 -5.55 -25.45
N GLU A 155 -9.56 -4.73 -26.33
CA GLU A 155 -10.16 -3.41 -26.64
C GLU A 155 -11.30 -3.52 -27.66
N LEU A 156 -12.33 -2.68 -27.49
CA LEU A 156 -13.42 -2.52 -28.44
C LEU A 156 -13.02 -1.47 -29.49
N ILE A 157 -13.02 -1.86 -30.75
CA ILE A 157 -12.71 -1.01 -31.89
C ILE A 157 -14.02 -0.55 -32.52
N ASN A 158 -14.20 0.76 -32.64
CA ASN A 158 -15.31 1.38 -33.34
C ASN A 158 -14.78 2.52 -34.21
N PHE A 159 -15.20 2.54 -35.47
CA PHE A 159 -14.93 3.68 -36.36
C PHE A 159 -15.97 3.74 -37.48
N ASP A 160 -16.11 4.90 -38.09
CA ASP A 160 -16.99 5.13 -39.22
C ASP A 160 -16.22 4.96 -40.55
N LEU A 161 -16.79 4.18 -41.46
CA LEU A 161 -16.39 4.08 -42.85
C LEU A 161 -17.21 5.11 -43.62
N LEU A 162 -16.56 6.15 -44.10
CA LEU A 162 -17.17 7.16 -44.97
C LEU A 162 -16.74 6.91 -46.41
N VAL A 163 -17.68 6.56 -47.28
CA VAL A 163 -17.51 6.41 -48.71
C VAL A 163 -18.24 7.54 -49.41
N THR A 164 -17.56 8.25 -50.29
CA THR A 164 -18.14 9.40 -51.03
C THR A 164 -17.80 9.31 -52.49
N ASP A 165 -18.74 9.75 -53.33
CA ASP A 165 -18.55 9.96 -54.75
C ASP A 165 -19.13 11.33 -55.12
N PRO A 166 -18.31 12.31 -55.50
CA PRO A 166 -18.77 13.63 -55.87
C PRO A 166 -19.32 13.68 -57.32
N ASP A 167 -19.14 12.61 -58.08
CA ASP A 167 -19.52 12.58 -59.49
C ASP A 167 -21.01 12.40 -59.68
N THR A 168 -21.52 12.83 -60.82
CA THR A 168 -22.94 12.79 -61.18
C THR A 168 -23.17 12.00 -62.47
N GLN A 169 -24.34 11.40 -62.54
CA GLN A 169 -24.85 10.78 -63.76
C GLN A 169 -25.06 11.85 -64.87
N MET A 170 -25.19 11.42 -66.13
CA MET A 170 -25.42 12.36 -67.28
C MET A 170 -26.68 13.21 -67.11
N ASN A 171 -27.63 12.75 -66.31
CA ASN A 171 -28.87 13.50 -66.00
C ASN A 171 -28.75 14.45 -64.81
N GLY A 172 -27.55 14.60 -64.23
CA GLY A 172 -27.25 15.46 -63.07
C GLY A 172 -27.64 14.87 -61.70
N SER A 173 -28.15 13.66 -61.64
CA SER A 173 -28.38 12.95 -60.34
C SER A 173 -27.07 12.43 -59.76
N ALA A 174 -27.00 12.26 -58.45
CA ALA A 174 -25.89 11.62 -57.79
C ALA A 174 -25.76 10.16 -58.27
N GLN A 175 -24.55 9.65 -58.39
CA GLN A 175 -24.25 8.25 -58.68
C GLN A 175 -24.59 7.39 -57.48
N ASN A 176 -24.97 6.10 -57.72
CA ASN A 176 -25.09 5.13 -56.67
C ASN A 176 -23.73 4.50 -56.41
N ILE A 177 -23.39 4.40 -55.14
CA ILE A 177 -22.19 3.74 -54.64
C ILE A 177 -22.58 2.39 -54.08
N THR A 178 -21.88 1.32 -54.45
CA THR A 178 -21.99 0.02 -53.80
C THR A 178 -20.74 -0.26 -53.00
N LEU A 179 -20.90 -0.50 -51.70
CA LEU A 179 -19.85 -0.92 -50.78
C LEU A 179 -19.92 -2.44 -50.60
N GLU A 180 -18.84 -3.10 -50.89
CA GLU A 180 -18.55 -4.50 -50.61
C GLU A 180 -17.37 -4.61 -49.65
N GLY A 181 -17.19 -5.70 -48.94
CA GLY A 181 -16.05 -5.86 -48.06
C GLY A 181 -15.88 -7.28 -47.55
N ASN A 182 -14.64 -7.61 -47.26
CA ASN A 182 -14.26 -8.84 -46.60
C ASN A 182 -14.01 -8.59 -45.12
N LEU A 183 -14.84 -9.19 -44.27
CA LEU A 183 -14.70 -9.16 -42.81
C LEU A 183 -14.29 -10.57 -42.35
N PRO A 184 -13.00 -10.92 -42.42
CA PRO A 184 -12.56 -12.27 -42.05
C PRO A 184 -12.83 -12.52 -40.57
N CYS A 185 -13.51 -13.65 -40.31
CA CYS A 185 -13.85 -14.11 -38.97
C CYS A 185 -13.47 -15.59 -38.81
N THR A 186 -12.28 -15.84 -38.34
CA THR A 186 -11.80 -17.19 -38.02
C THR A 186 -11.89 -17.49 -36.53
N ILE A 187 -11.93 -16.44 -35.70
CA ILE A 187 -12.02 -16.50 -34.23
C ILE A 187 -13.02 -15.41 -33.80
N GLY A 188 -13.98 -15.77 -32.95
CA GLY A 188 -14.94 -14.81 -32.40
C GLY A 188 -14.43 -14.09 -31.15
N PRO A 189 -14.97 -12.94 -30.86
CA PRO A 189 -16.02 -12.18 -31.54
C PRO A 189 -15.61 -11.65 -32.91
N CYS A 190 -16.50 -11.72 -33.90
CA CYS A 190 -16.25 -11.28 -35.26
C CYS A 190 -16.44 -9.78 -35.44
N PRO A 191 -15.68 -9.15 -36.34
CA PRO A 191 -15.97 -7.79 -36.78
C PRO A 191 -17.30 -7.69 -37.49
N SER A 192 -17.97 -6.57 -37.38
CA SER A 192 -19.28 -6.32 -37.97
C SER A 192 -19.41 -4.91 -38.50
N LEU A 193 -20.30 -4.70 -39.43
CA LEU A 193 -20.80 -3.39 -39.86
C LEU A 193 -22.26 -3.26 -39.46
N ASN A 194 -22.70 -2.03 -39.21
CA ASN A 194 -24.12 -1.73 -38.93
C ASN A 194 -25.00 -1.82 -40.19
N VAL A 195 -24.42 -2.09 -41.35
CA VAL A 195 -25.08 -2.32 -42.63
C VAL A 195 -24.69 -3.70 -43.18
N GLY A 196 -25.63 -4.38 -43.85
CA GLY A 196 -25.33 -5.65 -44.53
C GLY A 196 -24.60 -5.39 -45.85
N LEU A 197 -23.52 -6.14 -46.13
CA LEU A 197 -22.78 -6.06 -47.39
C LEU A 197 -23.32 -7.11 -48.42
N PRO A 198 -23.43 -6.77 -49.73
CA PRO A 198 -23.16 -5.44 -50.31
C PRO A 198 -24.23 -4.40 -49.93
N PHE A 199 -23.82 -3.15 -49.79
CA PHE A 199 -24.70 -2.04 -49.43
C PHE A 199 -24.61 -0.93 -50.49
N THR A 200 -25.77 -0.45 -50.98
CA THR A 200 -25.85 0.56 -52.03
C THR A 200 -26.59 1.81 -51.56
N ALA A 201 -26.02 3.00 -51.80
CA ALA A 201 -26.66 4.28 -51.57
C ALA A 201 -26.19 5.33 -52.56
N ALA A 202 -26.96 6.42 -52.72
CA ALA A 202 -26.62 7.53 -53.61
C ALA A 202 -25.65 8.51 -52.94
N ALA A 203 -24.63 8.96 -53.67
CA ALA A 203 -23.63 9.95 -53.32
C ALA A 203 -22.72 9.65 -52.13
N GLN A 204 -23.24 8.99 -51.06
CA GLN A 204 -22.46 8.76 -49.84
C GLN A 204 -22.98 7.50 -49.11
N ILE A 205 -22.01 6.76 -48.54
CA ILE A 205 -22.29 5.68 -47.56
C ILE A 205 -21.55 6.03 -46.29
N GLN A 206 -22.25 5.94 -45.15
CA GLN A 206 -21.65 5.98 -43.82
C GLN A 206 -22.00 4.66 -43.10
N ALA A 207 -21.00 3.84 -42.85
CA ALA A 207 -21.15 2.55 -42.17
C ALA A 207 -20.25 2.52 -40.93
N GLN A 208 -20.78 2.01 -39.81
CA GLN A 208 -20.02 1.90 -38.57
C GLN A 208 -19.44 0.49 -38.45
N PHE A 209 -18.12 0.41 -38.36
CA PHE A 209 -17.39 -0.80 -38.04
C PHE A 209 -17.31 -0.97 -36.52
N SER A 210 -17.54 -2.20 -36.05
CA SER A 210 -17.39 -2.57 -34.63
C SER A 210 -16.74 -3.94 -34.52
N TRP A 211 -15.70 -4.01 -33.66
CA TRP A 211 -15.01 -5.26 -33.38
C TRP A 211 -14.51 -5.31 -31.95
N GLN A 212 -15.01 -6.26 -31.14
CA GLN A 212 -14.48 -6.55 -29.82
C GLN A 212 -13.30 -7.51 -29.96
N THR A 213 -12.09 -7.03 -29.73
CA THR A 213 -10.92 -7.92 -29.72
C THR A 213 -10.87 -8.73 -28.42
N THR A 214 -10.23 -9.89 -28.45
CA THR A 214 -9.96 -10.76 -27.30
C THR A 214 -8.55 -11.32 -27.38
N CYS A 215 -8.11 -12.00 -26.32
CA CYS A 215 -6.84 -12.70 -26.33
C CYS A 215 -6.73 -13.77 -27.41
N ASP A 216 -7.84 -14.36 -27.86
CA ASP A 216 -7.82 -15.35 -28.93
C ASP A 216 -7.35 -14.75 -30.27
N HIS A 217 -7.55 -13.43 -30.46
CA HIS A 217 -7.13 -12.74 -31.66
C HIS A 217 -5.61 -12.54 -31.80
N ILE A 218 -4.81 -12.88 -30.78
CA ILE A 218 -3.34 -12.89 -30.89
C ILE A 218 -2.77 -14.31 -30.90
N LEU A 219 -3.61 -15.34 -30.87
CA LEU A 219 -3.15 -16.73 -30.94
C LEU A 219 -2.79 -17.10 -32.38
N ASP A 220 -1.73 -17.87 -32.54
CA ASP A 220 -1.44 -18.56 -33.82
C ASP A 220 -2.31 -19.80 -33.98
N GLY A 221 -2.18 -20.50 -35.15
CA GLY A 221 -2.91 -21.72 -35.45
C GLY A 221 -2.62 -22.90 -34.50
N GLN A 222 -1.67 -22.77 -33.57
CA GLN A 222 -1.33 -23.75 -32.54
C GLN A 222 -1.77 -23.30 -31.13
N GLY A 223 -2.46 -22.16 -31.02
CA GLY A 223 -2.96 -21.62 -29.76
C GLY A 223 -1.87 -20.91 -28.93
N GLN A 224 -0.72 -20.55 -29.55
CA GLN A 224 0.32 -19.80 -28.86
C GLN A 224 0.12 -18.29 -29.03
N ALA A 225 0.21 -17.54 -27.92
CA ALA A 225 0.06 -16.09 -27.95
C ALA A 225 1.27 -15.44 -28.63
N GLN A 226 1.02 -14.62 -29.64
CA GLN A 226 2.00 -13.83 -30.36
C GLN A 226 2.12 -12.44 -29.72
N ALA A 227 3.26 -11.76 -29.91
CA ALA A 227 3.44 -10.39 -29.44
C ALA A 227 2.46 -9.43 -30.15
N GLN A 228 2.20 -9.67 -31.43
CA GLN A 228 1.30 -8.91 -32.28
C GLN A 228 0.70 -9.82 -33.33
N LYS A 229 -0.57 -9.56 -33.70
CA LYS A 229 -1.20 -10.13 -34.89
C LYS A 229 -1.85 -9.05 -35.71
N THR A 230 -1.72 -9.13 -37.03
CA THR A 230 -2.21 -8.11 -37.96
C THR A 230 -3.41 -8.67 -38.73
N TYR A 231 -4.44 -7.85 -38.84
CA TYR A 231 -5.68 -8.14 -39.56
C TYR A 231 -5.89 -7.11 -40.66
N HIS A 232 -6.23 -7.60 -41.85
CA HIS A 232 -6.51 -6.78 -43.02
C HIS A 232 -7.99 -6.92 -43.38
N PHE A 233 -8.67 -5.77 -43.42
CA PHE A 233 -10.06 -5.65 -43.83
C PHE A 233 -10.09 -4.93 -45.16
N VAL A 234 -10.46 -5.63 -46.22
CA VAL A 234 -10.49 -5.09 -47.57
C VAL A 234 -11.92 -4.66 -47.88
N PHE A 235 -12.07 -3.39 -48.23
CA PHE A 235 -13.34 -2.80 -48.69
C PHE A 235 -13.18 -2.38 -50.14
N LYS A 236 -14.26 -2.56 -50.91
CA LYS A 236 -14.37 -2.23 -52.32
C LYS A 236 -15.56 -1.30 -52.48
N ALA A 237 -15.36 -0.13 -53.00
CA ALA A 237 -16.40 0.82 -53.37
C ALA A 237 -16.45 0.93 -54.89
N SER A 238 -17.64 0.81 -55.46
CA SER A 238 -17.88 0.94 -56.93
C SER A 238 -19.03 1.89 -57.20
N ASP A 239 -18.90 2.69 -58.27
CA ASP A 239 -20.03 3.47 -58.80
C ASP A 239 -20.93 2.64 -59.76
N ASP A 240 -22.00 3.23 -60.29
CA ASP A 240 -22.93 2.61 -61.19
C ASP A 240 -22.85 3.16 -62.64
N VAL A 241 -21.70 3.73 -63.01
CA VAL A 241 -21.52 4.34 -64.34
C VAL A 241 -21.31 3.28 -65.41
N CYS A 242 -22.06 3.44 -66.54
CA CYS A 242 -21.91 2.58 -67.72
C CYS A 242 -20.98 3.21 -68.76
N PRO A 243 -20.19 2.43 -69.49
CA PRO A 243 -20.15 0.94 -69.46
C PRO A 243 -19.15 0.33 -68.47
N ILE A 244 -18.33 1.14 -67.81
CA ILE A 244 -17.28 0.66 -66.89
C ILE A 244 -17.43 1.38 -65.58
N PRO A 245 -17.97 0.74 -64.52
CA PRO A 245 -17.96 1.24 -63.14
C PRO A 245 -16.52 1.52 -62.70
N GLN A 246 -16.32 2.60 -62.00
CA GLN A 246 -15.04 2.87 -61.35
C GLN A 246 -15.03 2.22 -59.97
N VAL A 247 -13.87 1.66 -59.61
CA VAL A 247 -13.71 0.87 -58.40
C VAL A 247 -12.53 1.31 -57.61
N GLN A 248 -12.71 1.49 -56.29
CA GLN A 248 -11.64 1.75 -55.34
C GLN A 248 -11.60 0.63 -54.31
N TYR A 249 -10.44 0.01 -54.16
CA TYR A 249 -10.17 -0.92 -53.05
C TYR A 249 -9.42 -0.15 -51.95
N THR A 250 -9.76 -0.42 -50.73
CA THR A 250 -9.07 0.15 -49.55
C THR A 250 -8.86 -0.95 -48.53
N THR A 251 -7.64 -1.09 -48.06
CA THR A 251 -7.30 -2.05 -46.97
C THR A 251 -7.13 -1.28 -45.67
N ILE A 252 -7.95 -1.65 -44.67
CA ILE A 252 -7.80 -1.17 -43.31
C ILE A 252 -7.03 -2.24 -42.52
N THR A 253 -5.90 -1.81 -41.93
CA THR A 253 -4.99 -2.68 -41.22
C THR A 253 -5.12 -2.43 -39.72
N ILE A 254 -5.41 -3.49 -38.95
CA ILE A 254 -5.50 -3.42 -37.49
C ILE A 254 -4.45 -4.35 -36.88
N HIS A 255 -3.55 -3.77 -36.09
CA HIS A 255 -2.54 -4.47 -35.33
C HIS A 255 -3.05 -4.71 -33.91
N VAL A 256 -3.32 -5.97 -33.56
CA VAL A 256 -3.71 -6.37 -32.21
C VAL A 256 -2.46 -6.80 -31.47
N LEU A 257 -2.13 -6.06 -30.42
CA LEU A 257 -0.97 -6.32 -29.57
C LEU A 257 -1.37 -7.21 -28.40
N ASN A 258 -0.45 -8.03 -27.92
CA ASN A 258 -0.60 -8.64 -26.60
C ASN A 258 -0.61 -7.50 -25.55
N SER A 259 -1.62 -7.50 -24.66
CA SER A 259 -1.72 -6.47 -23.62
C SER A 259 -0.43 -6.43 -22.79
N GLY A 260 0.05 -5.22 -22.51
CA GLY A 260 1.36 -4.98 -21.93
C GLY A 260 1.55 -5.51 -20.51
N ILE A 261 2.79 -5.43 -20.02
CA ILE A 261 3.14 -5.79 -18.64
C ILE A 261 2.48 -4.80 -17.67
N ILE A 262 1.69 -5.31 -16.74
CA ILE A 262 1.15 -4.54 -15.61
C ILE A 262 2.15 -4.65 -14.46
N ALA A 263 2.65 -3.52 -13.96
CA ALA A 263 3.59 -3.51 -12.86
C ALA A 263 2.96 -4.02 -11.56
N ALA A 264 3.66 -4.89 -10.85
CA ALA A 264 3.22 -5.36 -9.54
C ALA A 264 3.24 -4.23 -8.51
N PRO A 265 2.19 -4.07 -7.70
CA PRO A 265 2.18 -3.09 -6.62
C PRO A 265 3.13 -3.54 -5.50
N GLU A 266 3.77 -2.58 -4.83
CA GLU A 266 4.57 -2.84 -3.65
C GLU A 266 3.71 -3.28 -2.47
N ILE A 267 4.20 -4.23 -1.66
CA ILE A 267 3.55 -4.61 -0.41
C ILE A 267 3.60 -3.42 0.56
N ALA A 268 2.43 -2.93 0.94
CA ALA A 268 2.30 -1.78 1.84
C ALA A 268 2.55 -2.17 3.30
N CYS A 269 1.99 -3.28 3.77
CA CYS A 269 2.24 -3.86 5.10
C CYS A 269 1.79 -5.32 5.19
N ILE A 270 2.29 -6.00 6.21
CA ILE A 270 1.86 -7.35 6.61
C ILE A 270 1.33 -7.27 8.04
N GLN A 271 0.10 -7.73 8.24
CA GLN A 271 -0.59 -7.72 9.52
C GLN A 271 -0.80 -9.14 10.03
N THR A 272 -0.52 -9.36 11.31
CA THR A 272 -0.83 -10.63 11.98
C THR A 272 -2.05 -10.41 12.87
N ASN A 273 -3.11 -11.18 12.67
CA ASN A 273 -4.34 -11.12 13.47
C ASN A 273 -4.25 -11.96 14.76
N ASN A 274 -5.36 -12.04 15.51
CA ASN A 274 -5.43 -12.77 16.76
C ASN A 274 -5.27 -14.29 16.62
N ALA A 275 -5.56 -14.83 15.43
CA ALA A 275 -5.37 -16.25 15.09
C ALA A 275 -3.97 -16.53 14.51
N ASN A 276 -3.07 -15.54 14.50
CA ASN A 276 -1.76 -15.57 13.84
C ASN A 276 -1.81 -15.76 12.32
N GLU A 277 -2.97 -15.52 11.68
CA GLU A 277 -3.07 -15.45 10.22
C GLU A 277 -2.41 -14.16 9.74
N LEU A 278 -1.78 -14.22 8.56
CA LEU A 278 -1.11 -13.08 7.95
C LEU A 278 -1.98 -12.47 6.86
N THR A 279 -2.27 -11.18 6.96
CA THR A 279 -2.90 -10.40 5.90
C THR A 279 -1.85 -9.52 5.25
N ILE A 280 -1.55 -9.78 3.99
CA ILE A 280 -0.63 -9.02 3.15
C ILE A 280 -1.45 -7.97 2.41
N ASN A 281 -1.07 -6.70 2.51
CA ASN A 281 -1.80 -5.57 1.94
C ASN A 281 -0.95 -4.84 0.89
N TRP A 282 -1.58 -4.40 -0.20
CA TRP A 282 -0.98 -3.61 -1.28
C TRP A 282 -1.97 -2.57 -1.84
N PRO A 283 -1.50 -1.51 -2.51
CA PRO A 283 -2.38 -0.56 -3.16
C PRO A 283 -3.06 -1.15 -4.40
N SER A 284 -4.20 -0.62 -4.80
CA SER A 284 -4.87 -0.99 -6.04
C SER A 284 -4.01 -0.68 -7.26
N ILE A 285 -4.12 -1.49 -8.30
CA ILE A 285 -3.55 -1.18 -9.62
C ILE A 285 -4.32 0.01 -10.21
N ASN A 286 -3.61 0.96 -10.82
CA ASN A 286 -4.22 2.12 -11.46
C ASN A 286 -5.15 1.68 -12.60
N SER A 287 -6.39 2.16 -12.60
CA SER A 287 -7.48 1.76 -13.49
C SER A 287 -7.26 2.02 -15.00
N GLY A 288 -6.19 2.71 -15.40
CA GLY A 288 -5.86 2.96 -16.81
C GLY A 288 -5.16 1.82 -17.55
N SER A 289 -4.79 0.72 -16.88
CA SER A 289 -3.96 -0.35 -17.44
C SER A 289 -4.42 -1.75 -17.06
N THR A 290 -5.71 -1.94 -16.76
CA THR A 290 -6.24 -3.25 -16.29
C THR A 290 -6.61 -4.21 -17.42
N SER A 291 -6.61 -3.78 -18.68
CA SER A 291 -6.78 -4.67 -19.81
C SER A 291 -5.62 -5.65 -19.88
N GLY A 292 -5.90 -6.93 -19.81
CA GLY A 292 -4.88 -7.98 -19.78
C GLY A 292 -4.42 -8.41 -18.39
N PHE A 293 -4.98 -7.88 -17.29
CA PHE A 293 -4.79 -8.46 -15.97
C PHE A 293 -5.32 -9.90 -15.93
N THR A 294 -4.51 -10.81 -15.39
CA THR A 294 -4.89 -12.21 -15.23
C THR A 294 -5.02 -12.57 -13.75
N ALA A 295 -4.00 -12.30 -12.96
CA ALA A 295 -4.01 -12.65 -11.55
C ALA A 295 -3.01 -11.85 -10.71
N PHE A 296 -3.31 -11.68 -9.42
CA PHE A 296 -2.31 -11.49 -8.39
C PHE A 296 -1.85 -12.85 -7.86
N GLN A 297 -0.55 -13.02 -7.72
CA GLN A 297 0.06 -14.22 -7.17
C GLN A 297 0.95 -13.84 -6.00
N LEU A 298 0.66 -14.37 -4.80
CA LEU A 298 1.47 -14.16 -3.61
C LEU A 298 2.49 -15.28 -3.48
N TYR A 299 3.75 -14.92 -3.39
CA TYR A 299 4.86 -15.83 -3.20
C TYR A 299 5.55 -15.62 -1.86
N SER A 300 6.10 -16.70 -1.33
CA SER A 300 7.13 -16.69 -0.31
C SER A 300 8.42 -17.28 -0.89
N LEU A 301 9.56 -16.64 -0.62
CA LEU A 301 10.86 -17.19 -1.06
C LEU A 301 11.14 -18.58 -0.48
N GLN A 302 10.55 -18.89 0.69
CA GLN A 302 10.73 -20.17 1.38
C GLN A 302 9.80 -21.26 0.87
N ASN A 303 8.56 -20.91 0.45
CA ASN A 303 7.49 -21.87 0.14
C ASN A 303 7.00 -21.82 -1.32
N GLY A 304 7.49 -20.87 -2.14
CA GLY A 304 7.02 -20.67 -3.50
C GLY A 304 5.64 -19.97 -3.55
N LEU A 305 4.81 -20.30 -4.55
CA LEU A 305 3.46 -19.75 -4.71
C LEU A 305 2.58 -20.18 -3.54
N LEU A 306 2.01 -19.20 -2.82
CA LEU A 306 1.13 -19.42 -1.67
C LEU A 306 -0.33 -19.24 -2.02
N TYR A 307 -0.65 -18.27 -2.89
CA TYR A 307 -2.02 -17.88 -3.20
C TYR A 307 -2.12 -17.21 -4.56
N ASP A 308 -3.26 -17.38 -5.23
CA ASP A 308 -3.58 -16.80 -6.54
C ASP A 308 -5.01 -16.24 -6.52
N THR A 309 -5.26 -15.10 -7.16
CA THR A 309 -6.59 -14.51 -7.30
C THR A 309 -6.77 -13.78 -8.62
N LEU A 310 -7.91 -14.01 -9.26
CA LEU A 310 -8.33 -13.36 -10.50
C LEU A 310 -8.94 -11.96 -10.28
N ASN A 311 -9.06 -11.49 -9.03
CA ASN A 311 -9.70 -10.21 -8.73
C ASN A 311 -8.71 -9.05 -8.87
N VAL A 312 -8.84 -8.28 -9.96
CA VAL A 312 -8.02 -7.08 -10.24
C VAL A 312 -8.16 -5.99 -9.16
N ASN A 313 -9.29 -5.95 -8.46
CA ASN A 313 -9.55 -4.98 -7.37
C ASN A 313 -9.07 -5.48 -6.00
N ALA A 314 -8.44 -6.65 -5.92
CA ALA A 314 -7.90 -7.14 -4.66
C ALA A 314 -6.77 -6.23 -4.18
N THR A 315 -6.84 -5.83 -2.91
CA THR A 315 -5.83 -5.01 -2.23
C THR A 315 -5.21 -5.71 -1.03
N ASN A 316 -5.63 -6.95 -0.77
CA ASN A 316 -5.07 -7.79 0.28
C ASN A 316 -5.32 -9.27 0.01
N MET A 317 -4.53 -10.10 0.67
CA MET A 317 -4.73 -11.55 0.80
C MET A 317 -4.44 -11.98 2.23
N THR A 318 -5.26 -12.88 2.76
CA THR A 318 -5.03 -13.50 4.07
C THR A 318 -4.63 -14.94 3.88
N ILE A 319 -3.53 -15.33 4.50
CA ILE A 319 -2.97 -16.69 4.46
C ILE A 319 -2.96 -17.31 5.85
N PRO A 320 -2.95 -18.65 5.96
CA PRO A 320 -2.85 -19.36 7.23
C PRO A 320 -1.64 -18.93 8.06
N PRO A 321 -1.63 -19.22 9.39
CA PRO A 321 -0.54 -18.87 10.28
C PRO A 321 0.81 -19.38 9.81
N ILE A 322 1.82 -18.51 9.82
CA ILE A 322 3.22 -18.84 9.58
C ILE A 322 4.01 -18.48 10.84
N TRP A 323 4.70 -19.47 11.42
CA TRP A 323 5.38 -19.36 12.72
C TRP A 323 6.84 -18.86 12.61
N ASN A 324 7.33 -18.64 11.39
CA ASN A 324 8.68 -18.16 11.11
C ASN A 324 8.62 -16.82 10.34
N SER A 325 9.75 -16.14 10.27
CA SER A 325 9.90 -14.98 9.40
C SER A 325 10.08 -15.43 7.96
N HIS A 326 9.21 -14.98 7.06
CA HIS A 326 9.23 -15.27 5.63
C HIS A 326 9.35 -13.99 4.81
N ASP A 327 10.02 -14.09 3.66
CA ASP A 327 10.09 -13.05 2.64
C ASP A 327 8.93 -13.24 1.66
N PHE A 328 8.05 -12.24 1.55
CA PHE A 328 6.90 -12.24 0.64
C PHE A 328 7.11 -11.25 -0.49
N TYR A 329 6.60 -11.60 -1.67
CA TYR A 329 6.47 -10.69 -2.80
C TYR A 329 5.20 -11.01 -3.59
N ILE A 330 4.70 -10.00 -4.31
CA ILE A 330 3.54 -10.14 -5.18
C ILE A 330 4.05 -10.21 -6.63
N ALA A 331 3.53 -11.15 -7.39
CA ALA A 331 3.61 -11.14 -8.83
C ALA A 331 2.26 -10.73 -9.42
N VAL A 332 2.28 -9.96 -10.50
CA VAL A 332 1.11 -9.70 -11.34
C VAL A 332 1.30 -10.46 -12.63
N ALA A 333 0.42 -11.44 -12.86
CA ALA A 333 0.28 -12.08 -14.14
C ALA A 333 -0.57 -11.18 -15.04
N SER A 334 -0.05 -10.83 -16.21
CA SER A 334 -0.70 -9.94 -17.18
C SER A 334 -0.47 -10.42 -18.59
N GLY A 335 -1.12 -9.77 -19.55
CA GLY A 335 -1.11 -10.22 -20.93
C GLY A 335 -2.06 -11.39 -21.16
N CYS A 336 -2.18 -11.80 -22.39
CA CYS A 336 -3.05 -12.89 -22.77
C CYS A 336 -2.55 -14.22 -22.22
N GLY A 337 -3.40 -14.87 -21.41
CA GLY A 337 -3.05 -16.11 -20.72
C GLY A 337 -2.05 -15.94 -19.57
N GLY A 338 -1.81 -14.72 -19.06
CA GLY A 338 -0.86 -14.48 -17.97
C GLY A 338 0.60 -14.65 -18.40
N SER A 339 0.90 -14.43 -19.68
CA SER A 339 2.22 -14.68 -20.28
C SER A 339 3.34 -13.78 -19.74
N PHE A 340 2.99 -12.65 -19.12
CA PHE A 340 3.93 -11.72 -18.51
C PHE A 340 3.79 -11.72 -17.00
N LEU A 341 4.92 -11.78 -16.29
CA LEU A 341 4.98 -11.66 -14.84
C LEU A 341 5.82 -10.43 -14.48
N SER A 342 5.30 -9.59 -13.61
CA SER A 342 6.03 -8.53 -12.95
C SER A 342 6.04 -8.80 -11.45
N TYR A 343 7.07 -8.32 -10.73
CA TYR A 343 7.29 -8.66 -9.33
C TYR A 343 7.45 -7.39 -8.51
N SER A 344 6.90 -7.39 -7.29
CA SER A 344 7.21 -6.39 -6.27
C SER A 344 8.56 -6.66 -5.61
N ASP A 345 9.04 -5.71 -4.83
CA ASP A 345 10.10 -5.96 -3.87
C ASP A 345 9.67 -6.97 -2.79
N THR A 346 10.65 -7.60 -2.16
CA THR A 346 10.40 -8.52 -1.05
C THR A 346 10.23 -7.80 0.28
N VAL A 347 9.27 -8.27 1.08
CA VAL A 347 8.96 -7.74 2.42
C VAL A 347 8.77 -8.90 3.39
N LYS A 348 9.35 -8.79 4.60
CA LYS A 348 9.21 -9.79 5.67
C LYS A 348 8.05 -9.46 6.61
N ASN A 349 7.36 -10.49 7.10
CA ASN A 349 6.52 -10.32 8.28
C ASN A 349 7.38 -10.01 9.51
N ILE A 350 6.87 -9.21 10.44
CA ILE A 350 7.54 -8.99 11.73
C ILE A 350 7.26 -10.18 12.62
N LEU A 351 8.31 -10.92 12.96
CA LEU A 351 8.27 -12.02 13.93
C LEU A 351 8.86 -11.52 15.24
N LEU A 352 8.02 -11.38 16.27
CA LEU A 352 8.39 -11.01 17.62
C LEU A 352 8.67 -12.26 18.45
N THR A 353 9.80 -12.28 19.14
CA THR A 353 10.16 -13.28 20.14
C THR A 353 10.22 -12.64 21.51
N LEU A 354 9.77 -13.38 22.52
CA LEU A 354 9.84 -13.02 23.93
C LEU A 354 10.77 -14.01 24.63
N ASN A 355 11.74 -13.50 25.37
CA ASN A 355 12.55 -14.26 26.29
C ASN A 355 12.33 -13.75 27.72
N ASN A 356 12.05 -14.67 28.63
CA ASN A 356 11.88 -14.40 30.05
C ASN A 356 13.12 -14.90 30.80
N PRO A 357 14.05 -14.01 31.23
CA PRO A 357 15.24 -14.41 31.98
C PRO A 357 14.96 -14.71 33.46
N ASN A 358 13.71 -14.60 33.91
CA ASN A 358 13.29 -14.77 35.31
C ASN A 358 13.98 -13.81 36.29
N ASN A 359 14.15 -12.57 35.89
CA ASN A 359 14.80 -11.52 36.68
C ASN A 359 13.98 -10.23 36.78
N GLY A 360 12.67 -10.30 36.56
CA GLY A 360 11.77 -9.15 36.55
C GLY A 360 11.78 -8.37 35.25
N THR A 361 12.31 -8.92 34.14
CA THR A 361 12.31 -8.28 32.83
C THR A 361 11.78 -9.20 31.74
N ALA A 362 11.23 -8.61 30.69
CA ALA A 362 10.90 -9.27 29.44
C ALA A 362 11.81 -8.75 28.31
N VAL A 363 12.52 -9.65 27.66
CA VAL A 363 13.41 -9.29 26.54
C VAL A 363 12.71 -9.59 25.22
N LEU A 364 12.39 -8.54 24.48
CA LEU A 364 11.73 -8.58 23.19
C LEU A 364 12.74 -8.45 22.05
N ASN A 365 12.65 -9.30 21.03
CA ASN A 365 13.45 -9.19 19.82
C ASN A 365 12.58 -9.43 18.58
N TRP A 366 12.87 -8.72 17.47
CA TRP A 366 12.13 -8.88 16.21
C TRP A 366 13.03 -8.62 15.00
N ASN A 367 12.58 -9.04 13.82
CA ASN A 367 13.25 -8.76 12.55
C ASN A 367 12.70 -7.49 11.89
N LYS A 368 13.49 -6.90 10.98
CA LYS A 368 13.05 -5.78 10.11
C LYS A 368 12.23 -6.32 8.93
N PRO A 369 11.16 -5.63 8.51
CA PRO A 369 10.43 -5.96 7.27
C PRO A 369 11.27 -5.82 6.00
N LYS A 370 12.15 -4.81 5.95
CA LYS A 370 13.16 -4.58 4.90
C LYS A 370 14.48 -4.17 5.54
N THR A 371 15.58 -4.44 4.86
CA THR A 371 16.93 -4.04 5.35
C THR A 371 17.04 -2.52 5.39
N ILE A 372 16.56 -1.83 4.36
CA ILE A 372 16.50 -0.37 4.28
C ILE A 372 15.04 0.04 4.53
N PRO A 373 14.78 1.03 5.41
CA PRO A 373 13.42 1.49 5.64
C PRO A 373 12.82 2.09 4.36
N SER A 374 11.59 1.71 4.05
CA SER A 374 10.84 2.34 2.97
C SER A 374 10.49 3.78 3.39
N PRO A 375 10.49 4.76 2.48
CA PRO A 375 10.03 6.12 2.76
C PRO A 375 8.56 6.17 3.22
N LEU A 376 7.79 5.10 2.96
CA LEU A 376 6.41 4.96 3.43
C LEU A 376 6.31 4.51 4.89
N TYR A 377 7.41 4.05 5.53
CA TYR A 377 7.42 3.53 6.88
C TYR A 377 7.72 4.62 7.90
N SER A 378 7.13 4.48 9.10
CA SER A 378 7.52 5.26 10.27
C SER A 378 9.01 5.04 10.61
N SER A 379 9.64 6.06 11.18
CA SER A 379 11.01 5.99 11.70
C SER A 379 11.13 5.18 12.99
N HIS A 380 10.01 4.75 13.59
CA HIS A 380 9.97 4.06 14.88
C HIS A 380 9.06 2.84 14.84
N TYR A 381 9.45 1.81 15.61
CA TYR A 381 8.56 0.74 16.05
C TYR A 381 7.84 1.19 17.32
N TYR A 382 6.58 0.78 17.44
CA TYR A 382 5.71 1.03 18.59
C TYR A 382 5.48 -0.29 19.30
N ILE A 383 5.80 -0.35 20.59
CA ILE A 383 5.74 -1.55 21.42
C ILE A 383 4.51 -1.46 22.31
N TYR A 384 3.77 -2.55 22.38
CA TYR A 384 2.55 -2.65 23.16
C TYR A 384 2.61 -3.87 24.07
N ARG A 385 2.13 -3.71 25.30
CA ARG A 385 1.92 -4.78 26.29
C ARG A 385 0.43 -4.98 26.52
N GLU A 386 -0.03 -6.24 26.49
CA GLU A 386 -1.42 -6.59 26.78
C GLU A 386 -1.61 -6.73 28.29
N TYR A 387 -2.28 -5.76 28.88
CA TYR A 387 -2.75 -5.81 30.27
C TYR A 387 -3.81 -4.71 30.51
N PRO A 388 -5.01 -5.04 31.10
CA PRO A 388 -5.50 -6.41 31.34
C PRO A 388 -5.76 -7.18 30.04
N THR A 389 -6.06 -8.46 30.14
CA THR A 389 -6.27 -9.36 29.00
C THR A 389 -7.18 -8.75 27.92
N ASN A 390 -6.77 -8.83 26.66
CA ASN A 390 -7.37 -8.24 25.46
C ASN A 390 -7.22 -6.73 25.28
N PHE A 391 -6.51 -6.04 26.18
CA PHE A 391 -6.20 -4.61 26.04
C PHE A 391 -4.70 -4.41 25.83
N PHE A 392 -4.33 -3.92 24.63
CA PHE A 392 -2.95 -3.57 24.30
C PHE A 392 -2.69 -2.10 24.63
N ASN A 393 -1.93 -1.85 25.66
CA ASN A 393 -1.50 -0.52 26.05
C ASN A 393 -0.16 -0.19 25.40
N PHE A 394 -0.02 1.05 24.93
CA PHE A 394 1.25 1.55 24.42
C PHE A 394 2.28 1.57 25.57
N LEU A 395 3.43 0.95 25.32
CA LEU A 395 4.52 0.86 26.29
C LEU A 395 5.63 1.86 25.95
N ASP A 396 6.17 1.76 24.72
CA ASP A 396 7.27 2.60 24.28
C ASP A 396 7.40 2.61 22.75
N SER A 397 8.31 3.45 22.23
CA SER A 397 8.71 3.46 20.83
C SER A 397 10.22 3.51 20.69
N VAL A 398 10.75 2.73 19.73
CA VAL A 398 12.18 2.65 19.45
C VAL A 398 12.48 2.94 17.98
N PRO A 399 13.64 3.50 17.64
CA PRO A 399 14.01 3.78 16.25
C PRO A 399 14.01 2.52 15.38
N TYR A 400 13.74 2.67 14.06
CA TYR A 400 13.70 1.56 13.09
C TYR A 400 14.95 0.67 13.10
N ASN A 401 16.12 1.24 13.45
CA ASN A 401 17.36 0.47 13.52
C ASN A 401 17.48 -0.42 14.74
N GLN A 402 16.70 -0.18 15.78
CA GLN A 402 16.64 -0.98 17.00
C GLN A 402 15.58 -2.06 16.86
N THR A 403 15.97 -3.31 17.01
CA THR A 403 15.09 -4.49 16.88
C THR A 403 15.00 -5.30 18.17
N SER A 404 15.24 -4.63 19.30
CA SER A 404 15.12 -5.21 20.63
C SER A 404 14.59 -4.17 21.62
N TYR A 405 13.93 -4.65 22.66
CA TYR A 405 13.43 -3.84 23.78
C TYR A 405 13.41 -4.68 25.05
N ILE A 406 13.68 -4.06 26.18
CA ILE A 406 13.59 -4.70 27.49
C ILE A 406 12.49 -3.98 28.27
N ASP A 407 11.45 -4.72 28.63
CA ASP A 407 10.39 -4.27 29.52
C ASP A 407 10.71 -4.68 30.96
N THR A 408 10.63 -3.75 31.90
CA THR A 408 10.71 -4.05 33.32
C THR A 408 9.30 -4.33 33.83
N ILE A 409 9.12 -5.48 34.45
CA ILE A 409 7.81 -5.96 34.88
C ILE A 409 7.47 -5.32 36.22
N ASP A 410 6.29 -4.73 36.27
CA ASP A 410 5.69 -4.06 37.41
C ASP A 410 4.39 -4.76 37.91
N LEU A 411 4.21 -6.02 37.55
CA LEU A 411 3.02 -6.84 37.83
C LEU A 411 3.43 -8.19 38.42
N CYS A 412 2.67 -8.68 39.39
CA CYS A 412 2.99 -9.92 40.08
C CYS A 412 2.37 -11.13 39.38
N ASN A 413 3.21 -11.98 38.81
CA ASN A 413 2.82 -13.28 38.24
C ASN A 413 1.65 -13.20 37.24
N GLU A 414 1.74 -12.26 36.30
CA GLU A 414 0.74 -12.07 35.26
C GLU A 414 1.17 -12.68 33.93
N TYR A 415 0.20 -13.19 33.14
CA TYR A 415 0.45 -13.64 31.79
C TYR A 415 0.36 -12.45 30.83
N LEU A 416 1.52 -11.96 30.40
CA LEU A 416 1.65 -10.79 29.55
C LEU A 416 1.97 -11.17 28.10
N ARG A 417 1.28 -10.54 27.15
CA ARG A 417 1.59 -10.63 25.72
C ARG A 417 2.11 -9.31 25.19
N TYR A 418 2.93 -9.41 24.16
CA TYR A 418 3.51 -8.23 23.52
C TYR A 418 3.19 -8.20 22.03
N ARG A 419 3.16 -7.01 21.46
CA ARG A 419 3.03 -6.77 20.04
C ARG A 419 3.89 -5.59 19.64
N VAL A 420 4.55 -5.71 18.47
CA VAL A 420 5.32 -4.64 17.85
C VAL A 420 4.60 -4.20 16.57
N ASN A 421 4.39 -2.92 16.42
CA ASN A 421 3.79 -2.32 15.25
C ASN A 421 4.79 -1.38 14.56
N LEU A 422 4.75 -1.37 13.21
CA LEU A 422 5.43 -0.36 12.39
C LEU A 422 4.36 0.32 11.54
N LYS A 423 4.19 1.63 11.71
CA LYS A 423 3.21 2.41 10.95
C LYS A 423 3.71 2.67 9.54
N THR A 424 2.81 2.61 8.56
CA THR A 424 3.03 3.09 7.20
C THR A 424 2.03 4.18 6.85
N SER A 425 2.13 4.75 5.67
CA SER A 425 1.19 5.79 5.21
C SER A 425 -0.24 5.27 4.99
N THR A 426 -0.43 3.97 4.75
CA THR A 426 -1.72 3.37 4.36
C THR A 426 -2.21 2.29 5.31
N CYS A 427 -1.32 1.59 6.01
CA CYS A 427 -1.63 0.51 6.95
C CYS A 427 -0.54 0.37 8.02
N ASN A 428 -0.61 -0.66 8.86
CA ASN A 428 0.40 -0.90 9.89
C ASN A 428 0.88 -2.36 9.82
N PHE A 429 2.20 -2.58 9.88
CA PHE A 429 2.70 -3.90 10.22
C PHE A 429 2.37 -4.21 11.67
N ASN A 430 1.91 -5.43 11.90
CA ASN A 430 1.71 -5.98 13.24
C ASN A 430 2.49 -7.30 13.35
N SER A 431 3.24 -7.48 14.44
CA SER A 431 3.88 -8.75 14.75
C SER A 431 2.85 -9.80 15.24
N ASN A 432 3.30 -11.06 15.33
CA ASN A 432 2.69 -12.06 16.21
C ASN A 432 2.69 -11.56 17.67
N ARG A 433 2.03 -12.31 18.57
CA ARG A 433 1.81 -11.93 19.96
C ARG A 433 2.35 -12.99 20.92
N PRO A 434 3.68 -13.09 21.09
CA PRO A 434 4.23 -13.98 22.09
C PRO A 434 3.83 -13.52 23.49
N GLY A 435 3.65 -14.47 24.39
CA GLY A 435 3.31 -14.20 25.79
C GLY A 435 3.97 -15.22 26.70
N ASP A 436 4.19 -14.79 27.95
CA ASP A 436 4.70 -15.62 29.03
C ASP A 436 4.18 -15.16 30.38
N SER A 437 4.27 -16.02 31.41
CA SER A 437 4.02 -15.62 32.78
C SER A 437 5.24 -14.88 33.31
N LEU A 438 5.05 -13.62 33.59
CA LEU A 438 6.11 -12.72 34.03
C LEU A 438 5.78 -12.23 35.45
N THR A 439 6.81 -12.02 36.24
CA THR A 439 6.68 -11.61 37.63
C THR A 439 7.59 -10.43 37.89
N ASP A 440 7.07 -9.41 38.56
CA ASP A 440 7.90 -8.37 39.12
C ASP A 440 8.85 -8.94 40.18
N MET A 441 10.11 -8.56 40.09
CA MET A 441 11.18 -8.87 41.04
C MET A 441 11.85 -7.60 41.58
N MET A 442 11.27 -6.46 41.30
CA MET A 442 11.79 -5.15 41.71
C MET A 442 11.02 -4.65 42.93
N THR A 443 11.71 -4.35 44.01
CA THR A 443 11.09 -3.70 45.17
C THR A 443 10.64 -2.28 44.81
N PRO A 444 9.56 -1.75 45.43
CA PRO A 444 9.17 -0.35 45.26
C PRO A 444 10.31 0.62 45.59
N PHE A 445 10.21 1.83 45.07
CA PHE A 445 11.20 2.87 45.40
C PHE A 445 11.17 3.21 46.89
N ILE A 446 12.33 3.67 47.42
CA ILE A 446 12.43 4.14 48.80
C ILE A 446 11.50 5.36 48.97
N PRO A 447 10.54 5.35 49.89
CA PRO A 447 9.67 6.50 50.14
C PRO A 447 10.45 7.74 50.55
N VAL A 448 9.91 8.92 50.27
CA VAL A 448 10.45 10.19 50.73
C VAL A 448 9.53 10.77 51.80
N LEU A 449 9.99 10.81 53.03
CA LEU A 449 9.23 11.46 54.11
C LEU A 449 9.16 12.97 53.85
N SER A 450 7.97 13.52 53.99
CA SER A 450 7.70 14.95 53.82
C SER A 450 7.84 15.70 55.14
N SER A 451 7.21 15.18 56.20
CA SER A 451 7.27 15.75 57.56
C SER A 451 6.87 14.76 58.63
N VAL A 452 7.31 15.00 59.86
CA VAL A 452 6.86 14.33 61.09
C VAL A 452 6.59 15.42 62.13
N GLY A 453 5.34 15.58 62.55
CA GLY A 453 4.96 16.62 63.51
C GLY A 453 3.55 16.39 64.03
N PHE A 454 3.16 17.13 65.06
CA PHE A 454 1.82 17.02 65.63
C PHE A 454 0.77 17.65 64.69
N ASP A 455 -0.30 16.92 64.43
CA ASP A 455 -1.50 17.50 63.85
C ASP A 455 -2.23 18.34 64.91
N THR A 456 -2.36 19.61 64.66
CA THR A 456 -2.93 20.56 65.61
C THR A 456 -4.44 20.44 65.80
N SER A 457 -5.12 19.64 65.00
CA SER A 457 -6.57 19.38 65.10
C SER A 457 -6.87 18.12 65.92
N THR A 458 -6.13 17.04 65.64
CA THR A 458 -6.31 15.73 66.30
C THR A 458 -5.41 15.61 67.54
N GLN A 459 -4.37 16.45 67.64
CA GLN A 459 -3.31 16.37 68.66
C GLN A 459 -2.53 15.05 68.65
N GLN A 460 -2.58 14.33 67.50
CA GLN A 460 -1.79 13.13 67.27
C GLN A 460 -0.53 13.47 66.48
N LEU A 461 0.49 12.66 66.59
CA LEU A 461 1.69 12.83 65.77
C LEU A 461 1.40 12.28 64.37
N GLN A 462 1.59 13.13 63.38
CA GLN A 462 1.41 12.82 61.95
C GLN A 462 2.74 12.54 61.28
N VAL A 463 2.85 11.40 60.61
CA VAL A 463 3.95 11.06 59.70
C VAL A 463 3.42 11.20 58.28
N GLN A 464 4.09 11.99 57.42
CA GLN A 464 3.71 12.25 56.05
C GLN A 464 4.82 11.88 55.11
N TRP A 465 4.48 11.34 53.94
CA TRP A 465 5.40 10.96 52.88
C TRP A 465 4.81 11.24 51.51
N ASN A 466 5.64 11.20 50.46
CA ASN A 466 5.17 11.35 49.07
C ASN A 466 4.66 10.02 48.55
N VAL A 467 3.71 10.07 47.57
CA VAL A 467 3.24 8.89 46.83
C VAL A 467 4.45 8.22 46.17
N ASN A 468 4.55 6.90 46.33
CA ASN A 468 5.61 6.13 45.71
C ASN A 468 5.38 6.06 44.18
N ALA A 469 6.46 6.20 43.41
CA ALA A 469 6.40 6.23 41.93
C ALA A 469 6.23 4.82 41.31
N ALA A 470 6.46 3.73 42.06
CA ALA A 470 6.22 2.38 41.58
C ALA A 470 4.70 2.14 41.50
N PRO A 471 4.16 1.79 40.32
CA PRO A 471 2.71 1.73 40.09
C PRO A 471 2.03 0.58 40.85
N ASP A 472 2.78 -0.45 41.22
CA ASP A 472 2.37 -1.64 41.94
C ASP A 472 2.51 -1.53 43.46
N THR A 473 2.90 -0.34 43.98
CA THR A 473 2.96 -0.09 45.44
C THR A 473 1.62 -0.41 46.08
N TYR A 474 1.62 -1.41 46.94
CA TYR A 474 0.43 -1.87 47.64
C TYR A 474 0.20 -1.14 48.99
N GLY A 475 1.29 -0.64 49.59
CA GLY A 475 1.23 0.11 50.84
C GLY A 475 2.57 0.52 51.40
N TYR A 476 2.51 0.94 52.67
CA TYR A 476 3.65 1.44 53.41
C TYR A 476 3.72 0.87 54.81
N VAL A 477 4.90 0.49 55.27
CA VAL A 477 5.17 0.04 56.62
C VAL A 477 5.84 1.20 57.38
N ILE A 478 5.29 1.59 58.51
CA ILE A 478 5.76 2.66 59.36
C ILE A 478 6.61 2.06 60.47
N TYR A 479 7.78 2.61 60.72
CA TYR A 479 8.72 2.19 61.76
C TYR A 479 8.99 3.32 62.72
N THR A 480 9.19 2.94 64.00
CA THR A 480 9.62 3.84 65.06
C THR A 480 10.61 3.11 65.99
N PHE A 481 11.20 3.83 66.95
CA PHE A 481 12.06 3.23 67.94
C PHE A 481 11.27 2.82 69.19
N ASP A 482 11.57 1.64 69.70
CA ASP A 482 11.05 1.19 71.01
C ASP A 482 11.80 1.86 72.19
N VAL A 483 11.39 1.55 73.40
CA VAL A 483 12.00 2.08 74.63
C VAL A 483 13.49 1.69 74.83
N ASN A 484 13.93 0.66 74.15
CA ASN A 484 15.31 0.17 74.17
C ASN A 484 16.18 0.75 73.03
N GLY A 485 15.59 1.56 72.17
CA GLY A 485 16.26 2.16 71.00
C GLY A 485 16.37 1.25 69.78
N PHE A 486 15.56 0.17 69.70
CA PHE A 486 15.47 -0.69 68.55
C PHE A 486 14.39 -0.19 67.58
N LEU A 487 14.73 -0.18 66.28
CA LEU A 487 13.77 0.16 65.23
C LEU A 487 12.77 -1.00 65.04
N ILE A 488 11.51 -0.75 65.36
CA ILE A 488 10.41 -1.71 65.28
C ILE A 488 9.37 -1.26 64.23
N GLU A 489 8.64 -2.23 63.66
CA GLU A 489 7.45 -1.97 62.87
C GLU A 489 6.34 -1.49 63.83
N LEU A 490 5.71 -0.37 63.47
CA LEU A 490 4.65 0.25 64.25
C LEU A 490 3.28 -0.11 63.66
N ASP A 491 3.11 0.09 62.35
CA ASP A 491 1.84 -0.16 61.68
C ASP A 491 2.03 -0.25 60.16
N THR A 492 0.98 -0.65 59.44
CA THR A 492 0.96 -0.77 57.99
C THR A 492 -0.20 0.06 57.43
N VAL A 493 0.10 0.91 56.43
CA VAL A 493 -0.91 1.69 55.70
C VAL A 493 -1.03 1.12 54.27
N TYR A 494 -2.23 0.59 53.94
CA TYR A 494 -2.51 0.04 52.62
C TYR A 494 -2.99 1.10 51.65
N GLY A 495 -2.62 0.93 50.37
CA GLY A 495 -2.97 1.82 49.25
C GLY A 495 -1.88 2.83 48.93
N GLN A 496 -1.47 2.88 47.65
CA GLN A 496 -0.41 3.74 47.12
C GLN A 496 -0.62 5.24 47.46
N ASN A 497 -1.88 5.69 47.45
CA ASN A 497 -2.24 7.10 47.63
C ASN A 497 -2.43 7.48 49.11
N ASN A 498 -2.39 6.53 50.02
CA ASN A 498 -2.48 6.78 51.46
C ASN A 498 -1.10 7.12 52.01
N THR A 499 -0.80 8.39 52.12
CA THR A 499 0.55 8.95 52.36
C THR A 499 0.69 9.63 53.70
N SER A 500 -0.14 9.29 54.69
CA SER A 500 -0.05 9.80 56.05
C SER A 500 -0.49 8.76 57.06
N TYR A 501 0.07 8.84 58.27
CA TYR A 501 -0.27 8.02 59.40
C TYR A 501 -0.35 8.89 60.67
N LEU A 502 -1.35 8.68 61.49
CA LEU A 502 -1.55 9.36 62.77
C LEU A 502 -1.22 8.41 63.91
N HIS A 503 -0.26 8.80 64.75
CA HIS A 503 0.16 8.03 65.92
C HIS A 503 -0.22 8.74 67.21
N ASN A 504 -0.90 8.01 68.11
CA ASN A 504 -1.26 8.52 69.40
C ASN A 504 -0.08 8.36 70.37
N VAL A 505 0.58 9.45 70.74
CA VAL A 505 1.81 9.48 71.55
C VAL A 505 1.63 10.41 72.74
N ALA A 506 2.41 10.18 73.81
CA ALA A 506 2.44 11.09 74.96
C ALA A 506 3.22 12.36 74.61
N PHE A 507 2.68 13.53 74.93
CA PHE A 507 3.32 14.82 74.63
C PHE A 507 4.66 15.05 75.33
N ASP A 508 4.81 14.44 76.54
CA ASP A 508 5.97 14.70 77.42
C ASP A 508 7.16 13.76 77.14
N ASN A 509 7.01 12.77 76.24
CA ASN A 509 8.00 11.72 76.00
C ASN A 509 8.78 11.90 74.68
N GLY A 510 8.70 13.03 74.00
CA GLY A 510 9.38 13.25 72.73
C GLY A 510 10.86 13.64 72.89
N PRO A 511 11.60 13.86 71.74
CA PRO A 511 11.12 13.77 70.36
C PRO A 511 10.96 12.36 69.85
N TYR A 512 10.05 12.17 68.86
CA TYR A 512 9.72 10.88 68.23
C TYR A 512 10.34 10.78 66.84
N THR A 513 10.92 9.62 66.52
CA THR A 513 11.60 9.39 65.23
C THR A 513 10.91 8.28 64.47
N TYR A 514 10.69 8.56 63.16
CA TYR A 514 10.02 7.62 62.24
C TYR A 514 10.79 7.42 60.95
N THR A 515 10.55 6.27 60.31
CA THR A 515 10.89 6.02 58.93
C THR A 515 9.78 5.15 58.30
N VAL A 516 9.74 5.14 56.97
CA VAL A 516 8.72 4.42 56.21
C VAL A 516 9.40 3.60 55.11
N ALA A 517 8.90 2.41 54.85
CA ALA A 517 9.24 1.60 53.70
C ALA A 517 7.98 1.34 52.87
N ALA A 518 8.10 1.35 51.55
CA ALA A 518 6.99 0.91 50.66
C ALA A 518 7.07 -0.59 50.43
N PHE A 519 5.93 -1.21 50.20
CA PHE A 519 5.85 -2.61 49.78
C PHE A 519 4.84 -2.76 48.63
N ASP A 520 5.06 -3.75 47.80
CA ASP A 520 4.15 -4.13 46.68
C ASP A 520 3.30 -5.36 47.09
N SER A 521 2.48 -5.84 46.15
CA SER A 521 1.67 -7.03 46.32
C SER A 521 2.41 -8.33 46.02
N CYS A 522 3.65 -8.26 45.52
CA CYS A 522 4.46 -9.40 45.14
C CYS A 522 5.16 -10.00 46.35
N PHE A 523 5.22 -11.32 46.34
CA PHE A 523 5.91 -12.03 47.43
C PHE A 523 7.35 -12.35 47.05
N THR A 524 8.23 -12.23 48.04
CA THR A 524 9.61 -12.74 47.93
C THR A 524 9.61 -14.27 47.84
N THR A 525 10.68 -14.83 47.33
CA THR A 525 10.90 -16.29 47.35
C THR A 525 11.35 -16.83 48.72
N SER A 526 11.34 -16.01 49.76
CA SER A 526 11.69 -16.39 51.13
C SER A 526 10.68 -17.38 51.70
N ASN A 527 11.09 -18.15 52.72
CA ASN A 527 10.22 -19.05 53.44
C ASN A 527 10.22 -18.67 54.96
N PRO A 528 9.12 -18.14 55.49
CA PRO A 528 7.83 -17.87 54.84
C PRO A 528 7.92 -16.71 53.82
N PRO A 529 7.03 -16.68 52.82
CA PRO A 529 6.96 -15.56 51.85
C PRO A 529 6.61 -14.25 52.57
N SER A 530 7.28 -13.17 52.19
CA SER A 530 6.97 -11.81 52.65
C SER A 530 6.76 -10.89 51.43
N PHE A 531 6.05 -9.79 51.63
CA PHE A 531 5.94 -8.77 50.59
C PHE A 531 7.30 -8.23 50.22
N GLN A 532 7.51 -7.96 48.92
CA GLN A 532 8.71 -7.25 48.48
C GLN A 532 8.65 -5.82 49.04
N THR A 533 9.63 -5.47 49.85
CA THR A 533 9.64 -4.21 50.61
C THR A 533 10.89 -3.42 50.27
N SER A 534 10.75 -2.12 50.04
CA SER A 534 11.86 -1.22 49.79
C SER A 534 12.79 -1.08 50.99
N ALA A 535 13.96 -0.52 50.78
CA ALA A 535 14.74 0.03 51.89
C ALA A 535 13.93 1.13 52.60
N LYS A 536 14.24 1.35 53.90
CA LYS A 536 13.59 2.37 54.72
C LYS A 536 14.06 3.75 54.28
N ALA A 537 13.15 4.71 54.34
CA ALA A 537 13.45 6.14 54.10
C ALA A 537 14.43 6.71 55.12
N ASN A 538 14.93 7.91 54.88
CA ASN A 538 15.68 8.63 55.87
C ASN A 538 14.82 8.87 57.14
N LEU A 539 15.47 8.81 58.33
CA LEU A 539 14.80 9.06 59.59
C LEU A 539 14.39 10.52 59.69
N HIS A 540 13.13 10.76 60.08
CA HIS A 540 12.67 12.09 60.47
C HIS A 540 12.31 12.08 61.96
N THR A 541 12.71 13.15 62.66
CA THR A 541 12.51 13.33 64.12
C THR A 541 11.67 14.57 64.34
N SER A 542 10.57 14.42 65.11
CA SER A 542 9.67 15.51 65.46
C SER A 542 10.32 16.56 66.37
N ILE A 543 9.74 17.74 66.40
CA ILE A 543 10.08 18.77 67.35
C ILE A 543 9.44 18.44 68.68
N HIS A 544 10.24 18.43 69.74
CA HIS A 544 9.71 18.38 71.13
C HIS A 544 10.02 19.70 71.79
N ALA A 545 8.96 20.40 72.23
CA ALA A 545 9.07 21.72 72.83
C ALA A 545 8.74 21.62 74.33
N SER A 546 9.42 22.46 75.08
CA SER A 546 9.23 22.68 76.53
C SER A 546 9.25 24.17 76.84
N TYR A 547 8.71 24.51 77.99
CA TYR A 547 8.67 25.93 78.43
C TYR A 547 9.02 26.11 79.90
N LEU A 548 9.50 27.27 80.22
CA LEU A 548 9.69 27.77 81.58
C LEU A 548 9.03 29.15 81.70
N ILE A 549 8.25 29.36 82.76
CA ILE A 549 7.60 30.65 83.00
C ILE A 549 8.46 31.46 83.96
N ASP A 550 8.86 32.66 83.52
CA ASP A 550 9.48 33.66 84.34
C ASP A 550 8.44 34.72 84.72
N MET A 551 7.97 34.66 85.96
CA MET A 551 6.88 35.49 86.44
C MET A 551 7.23 36.97 86.59
N CYS A 552 8.53 37.32 86.86
CA CYS A 552 8.92 38.71 87.08
C CYS A 552 8.86 39.54 85.80
N PRO A 553 9.45 39.13 84.69
CA PRO A 553 9.33 39.88 83.45
C PRO A 553 8.09 39.49 82.64
N GLN A 554 7.21 38.56 83.17
CA GLN A 554 6.05 38.04 82.44
C GLN A 554 6.43 37.44 81.08
N ARG A 555 7.43 36.59 81.12
CA ARG A 555 8.05 36.01 79.95
C ARG A 555 7.93 34.48 80.02
N VAL A 556 7.78 33.86 78.89
CA VAL A 556 7.92 32.42 78.73
C VAL A 556 9.16 32.14 77.89
N ASP A 557 10.04 31.35 78.43
CA ASP A 557 11.24 30.89 77.75
C ASP A 557 10.95 29.53 77.19
N LEU A 558 10.97 29.43 75.85
CA LEU A 558 10.68 28.26 75.05
C LEU A 558 11.99 27.62 74.61
N ASN A 559 12.09 26.32 74.75
CA ASN A 559 13.19 25.53 74.21
C ASN A 559 12.61 24.32 73.43
N TRP A 560 13.22 23.98 72.32
CA TRP A 560 12.79 22.83 71.53
C TRP A 560 13.94 22.06 70.90
N SER A 561 13.70 20.79 70.59
CA SER A 561 14.63 19.96 69.86
C SER A 561 14.67 20.37 68.38
N LYS A 562 15.87 20.33 67.76
CA LYS A 562 15.97 20.52 66.34
C LYS A 562 15.20 19.43 65.58
N TYR A 563 14.43 19.82 64.54
CA TYR A 563 13.82 18.88 63.63
C TYR A 563 14.86 18.03 62.93
N GLY A 564 14.70 16.70 62.84
CA GLY A 564 15.59 15.79 62.13
C GLY A 564 15.03 15.33 60.81
N GLY A 565 15.93 15.07 59.82
CA GLY A 565 15.56 14.46 58.54
C GLY A 565 15.40 15.42 57.36
N ASN A 566 15.21 16.72 57.61
CA ASN A 566 15.17 17.75 56.59
C ASN A 566 15.81 19.06 57.09
N THR A 567 16.25 19.92 56.19
CA THR A 567 16.77 21.24 56.50
C THR A 567 15.62 22.14 56.93
N VAL A 568 15.75 22.75 58.10
CA VAL A 568 14.83 23.75 58.62
C VAL A 568 15.28 25.13 58.12
N LEU A 569 14.39 25.89 57.53
CA LEU A 569 14.62 27.28 57.12
C LEU A 569 14.52 28.23 58.28
N ASP A 570 13.45 28.11 59.06
CA ASP A 570 13.17 28.86 60.26
C ASP A 570 12.16 28.12 61.17
N TYR A 571 11.99 28.61 62.39
CA TYR A 571 10.96 28.22 63.33
C TYR A 571 10.03 29.40 63.59
N GLU A 572 8.74 29.17 63.52
CA GLU A 572 7.68 30.12 63.88
C GLU A 572 7.02 29.70 65.17
N ILE A 573 6.85 30.64 66.13
CA ILE A 573 6.14 30.43 67.37
C ILE A 573 4.71 30.93 67.19
N TRP A 574 3.76 30.02 67.26
CA TRP A 574 2.35 30.29 67.08
C TRP A 574 1.57 30.10 68.36
N SER A 575 0.61 30.97 68.62
CA SER A 575 -0.44 30.80 69.65
C SER A 575 -1.74 30.43 68.97
N LYS A 576 -2.39 29.39 69.50
CA LYS A 576 -3.71 28.94 69.04
C LYS A 576 -4.73 29.22 70.18
N ASN A 577 -5.73 30.06 69.94
CA ASN A 577 -6.81 30.36 70.84
C ASN A 577 -8.15 30.26 70.11
N ASN A 578 -9.07 29.36 70.55
CA ASN A 578 -10.40 29.16 69.98
C ASN A 578 -10.37 29.06 68.40
N ASN A 579 -9.48 28.27 67.84
CA ASN A 579 -9.26 28.11 66.39
C ASN A 579 -8.66 29.36 65.67
N THR A 580 -8.28 30.40 66.37
CA THR A 580 -7.55 31.55 65.83
C THR A 580 -6.06 31.33 66.04
N TRP A 581 -5.27 31.46 64.96
CA TRP A 581 -3.82 31.34 64.97
C TRP A 581 -3.18 32.73 64.94
N THR A 582 -2.25 33.00 65.89
CA THR A 582 -1.50 34.24 65.94
C THR A 582 -0.01 33.92 65.94
N LEU A 583 0.72 34.43 64.93
CA LEU A 583 2.18 34.35 64.91
C LEU A 583 2.75 35.32 65.98
N LEU A 584 3.53 34.79 66.91
CA LEU A 584 4.13 35.55 67.97
C LEU A 584 5.58 35.99 67.67
N SER A 585 6.37 35.12 67.05
CA SER A 585 7.75 35.35 66.71
C SER A 585 8.25 34.32 65.65
N SER A 586 9.38 34.62 64.99
CA SER A 586 10.13 33.67 64.16
C SER A 586 11.62 33.74 64.50
N THR A 587 12.31 32.60 64.39
CA THR A 587 13.73 32.48 64.67
C THR A 587 14.39 31.33 63.94
N THR A 588 15.70 31.37 63.78
CA THR A 588 16.48 30.22 63.27
C THR A 588 17.08 29.39 64.42
N ASP A 589 17.00 29.90 65.64
CA ASP A 589 17.47 29.23 66.84
C ASP A 589 16.44 28.23 67.36
N THR A 590 16.84 27.36 68.27
CA THR A 590 15.95 26.35 68.91
C THR A 590 15.43 26.79 70.27
N ASN A 591 15.42 28.08 70.51
CA ASN A 591 14.88 28.73 71.72
C ASN A 591 14.34 30.12 71.41
N ALA A 592 13.42 30.57 72.20
CA ALA A 592 12.89 31.94 72.12
C ALA A 592 12.28 32.37 73.45
N SER A 593 12.26 33.65 73.70
CA SER A 593 11.59 34.25 74.89
C SER A 593 10.42 35.11 74.40
N ILE A 594 9.23 34.88 74.90
CA ILE A 594 7.98 35.54 74.48
C ILE A 594 7.37 36.25 75.71
N ASN A 595 7.05 37.50 75.58
CA ASN A 595 6.27 38.22 76.61
C ASN A 595 4.78 38.00 76.36
N LEU A 596 4.06 37.54 77.40
CA LEU A 596 2.67 37.20 77.31
C LEU A 596 1.83 37.92 78.38
N LEU A 597 0.55 38.12 78.12
CA LEU A 597 -0.35 38.78 79.09
C LEU A 597 -0.72 37.80 80.23
N LYS A 598 -0.75 38.37 81.46
CA LYS A 598 -1.13 37.61 82.68
C LYS A 598 -2.59 37.25 82.69
N ASN A 599 -2.90 36.16 83.38
CA ASN A 599 -4.24 35.57 83.55
C ASN A 599 -4.90 35.08 82.24
N GLU A 600 -4.15 34.99 81.17
CA GLU A 600 -4.59 34.51 79.90
C GLU A 600 -4.12 33.06 79.68
N SER A 601 -4.95 32.26 79.01
CA SER A 601 -4.63 30.87 78.64
C SER A 601 -4.01 30.85 77.25
N TYR A 602 -2.89 30.16 77.13
CA TYR A 602 -2.16 30.02 75.85
C TYR A 602 -1.95 28.57 75.53
N CYS A 603 -2.11 28.21 74.26
CA CYS A 603 -1.59 26.97 73.69
C CYS A 603 -0.60 27.35 72.58
N LEU A 604 0.68 27.16 72.83
CA LEU A 604 1.76 27.51 71.95
C LEU A 604 2.22 26.27 71.16
N TYR A 605 2.60 26.50 69.91
CA TYR A 605 3.19 25.51 69.04
C TYR A 605 4.42 26.10 68.34
N ILE A 606 5.46 25.28 68.19
CA ILE A 606 6.61 25.60 67.37
C ILE A 606 6.42 24.96 66.03
N LYS A 607 6.42 25.74 64.94
CA LYS A 607 6.30 25.27 63.55
C LYS A 607 7.66 25.39 62.87
N ALA A 608 8.27 24.28 62.47
CA ALA A 608 9.42 24.29 61.59
C ALA A 608 8.98 24.41 60.16
N ASN A 609 9.51 25.37 59.39
CA ASN A 609 9.38 25.49 57.97
C ASN A 609 10.53 24.73 57.30
N LEU A 610 10.20 23.68 56.51
CA LEU A 610 11.18 22.77 55.94
C LEU A 610 11.54 23.18 54.49
N GLN A 611 12.75 22.88 54.08
CA GLN A 611 13.24 23.21 52.73
C GLN A 611 12.43 22.54 51.61
N ASN A 612 11.81 21.41 51.90
CA ASN A 612 10.94 20.68 50.94
C ASN A 612 9.52 21.30 50.79
N GLY A 613 9.25 22.45 51.42
CA GLY A 613 7.97 23.15 51.37
C GLY A 613 6.91 22.66 52.36
N PHE A 614 7.21 21.62 53.13
CA PHE A 614 6.34 21.15 54.21
C PHE A 614 6.66 21.86 55.52
N SER A 615 5.82 21.63 56.55
CA SER A 615 6.05 22.11 57.89
C SER A 615 5.75 21.04 58.93
N ALA A 616 6.36 21.16 60.10
CA ALA A 616 6.17 20.27 61.22
C ALA A 616 5.90 21.06 62.49
N PHE A 617 4.82 20.70 63.22
CA PHE A 617 4.49 21.32 64.48
C PHE A 617 5.04 20.49 65.66
N SER A 618 5.40 21.18 66.75
CA SER A 618 5.75 20.57 68.03
C SER A 618 4.53 20.03 68.75
N ASN A 619 4.76 19.31 69.87
CA ASN A 619 3.74 19.08 70.89
C ASN A 619 3.13 20.41 71.36
N PRO A 620 1.83 20.42 71.73
CA PRO A 620 1.17 21.61 72.30
C PRO A 620 1.74 21.97 73.66
N LEU A 621 2.02 23.26 73.89
CA LEU A 621 2.42 23.81 75.16
C LEU A 621 1.28 24.67 75.70
N CYS A 622 0.38 24.07 76.46
CA CYS A 622 -0.81 24.75 76.97
C CYS A 622 -0.65 25.06 78.47
N PHE A 623 -0.78 26.33 78.83
CA PHE A 623 -0.65 26.81 80.19
C PHE A 623 -1.46 28.10 80.40
N VAL A 624 -1.66 28.46 81.67
CA VAL A 624 -2.18 29.78 82.08
C VAL A 624 -1.03 30.61 82.55
N MET A 625 -0.89 31.80 82.00
CA MET A 625 0.15 32.73 82.46
C MET A 625 -0.17 33.27 83.86
N PRO A 626 0.63 32.95 84.90
CA PRO A 626 0.26 33.28 86.26
C PRO A 626 0.37 34.82 86.54
N GLN A 627 -0.40 35.27 87.53
CA GLN A 627 -0.28 36.63 88.03
C GLN A 627 0.80 36.64 89.10
N PRO A 628 1.81 37.55 89.04
CA PRO A 628 2.70 37.74 90.17
C PRO A 628 1.93 38.13 91.44
N THR A 629 2.15 37.42 92.55
CA THR A 629 1.55 37.71 93.84
C THR A 629 2.22 38.90 94.50
#